data_e588a38787c368b6802fe4ed1b4ffaef
#
_entry.id   e588a38787c368b6802fe4ed1b4ffaef
#
_cell.length_a   1.000
_cell.length_b   1.000
_cell.length_c   1.000
_cell.angle_alpha   90.00
_cell.angle_beta   90.00
_cell.angle_gamma   90.00
#
_symmetry.space_group_name_H-M   'P 1'
#
loop_
_entity.id
_entity.type
_entity.pdbx_description
1 polymer ?
#
loop_
_entity_poly.entity_id
_entity_poly.type
_entity_poly.pdbx_seq_one_letter_code
_entity_poly.pdbx_strand_id
1 'polypeptide(L)'
;MLQEMLDKINCLIRQIYAEEDEKRKLEMSVLQSQITPHFIYNTISRIQWMATMQQANQVASLLGSFSGILSYCSRNTDYYVSLADEIRFIQEYIRIMQLRLLGEVEVQYDVPSELMDARVLRLILQPIVENVFLHAFEDDGTKKFQLMIRCIGSGNSLLLRVSDNGKGIRQEVLQTLLEEREPHTKDSIALNNIQKRIHSHYGAGFGLTVESAEEMGTVVTVSLPLQHIIPHGGQEK
;
A
#
# COMPACT_ATOMS: atom_id res chain seq x y z
N MET A 1 -37.86 -36.52 -3.77
CA MET A 1 -36.88 -37.43 -4.38
C MET A 1 -36.16 -36.79 -5.59
N LEU A 2 -36.89 -36.41 -6.71
CA LEU A 2 -36.21 -35.80 -7.86
C LEU A 2 -35.63 -34.42 -7.56
N GLN A 3 -36.37 -33.59 -6.80
CA GLN A 3 -35.91 -32.26 -6.38
C GLN A 3 -34.69 -32.32 -5.48
N GLU A 4 -34.66 -33.19 -4.51
CA GLU A 4 -33.54 -33.42 -3.62
C GLU A 4 -32.29 -33.90 -4.38
N MET A 5 -32.48 -34.68 -5.42
CA MET A 5 -31.39 -35.12 -6.29
C MET A 5 -30.80 -33.97 -7.10
N LEU A 6 -31.63 -33.07 -7.63
CA LEU A 6 -31.22 -31.86 -8.35
C LEU A 6 -30.48 -30.88 -7.42
N ASP A 7 -30.98 -30.68 -6.21
CA ASP A 7 -30.33 -29.82 -5.22
C ASP A 7 -28.94 -30.37 -4.80
N LYS A 8 -28.84 -31.68 -4.67
CA LYS A 8 -27.58 -32.34 -4.37
C LYS A 8 -26.57 -32.25 -5.52
N ILE A 9 -27.02 -32.38 -6.78
CA ILE A 9 -26.19 -32.20 -7.96
C ILE A 9 -25.72 -30.76 -8.06
N ASN A 10 -26.58 -29.77 -7.86
CA ASN A 10 -26.20 -28.36 -7.87
C ASN A 10 -25.22 -28.01 -6.74
N CYS A 11 -25.37 -28.61 -5.57
CA CYS A 11 -24.43 -28.45 -4.47
C CYS A 11 -23.05 -29.03 -4.83
N LEU A 12 -22.99 -30.24 -5.39
CA LEU A 12 -21.74 -30.87 -5.82
C LEU A 12 -21.06 -30.09 -6.94
N ILE A 13 -21.81 -29.57 -7.91
CA ILE A 13 -21.27 -28.72 -8.97
C ILE A 13 -20.64 -27.45 -8.42
N ARG A 14 -21.28 -26.80 -7.44
CA ARG A 14 -20.70 -25.62 -6.77
C ARG A 14 -19.43 -25.96 -6.00
N GLN A 15 -19.38 -27.11 -5.34
CA GLN A 15 -18.19 -27.57 -4.65
C GLN A 15 -17.04 -27.83 -5.62
N ILE A 16 -17.28 -28.49 -6.75
CA ILE A 16 -16.27 -28.74 -7.77
C ILE A 16 -15.70 -27.42 -8.32
N TYR A 17 -16.56 -26.44 -8.64
CA TYR A 17 -16.08 -25.13 -9.10
C TYR A 17 -15.27 -24.38 -8.04
N ALA A 18 -15.65 -24.46 -6.77
CA ALA A 18 -14.89 -23.85 -5.68
C ALA A 18 -13.51 -24.50 -5.51
N GLU A 19 -13.44 -25.85 -5.56
CA GLU A 19 -12.19 -26.60 -5.49
C GLU A 19 -11.27 -26.33 -6.71
N GLU A 20 -11.84 -26.22 -7.92
CA GLU A 20 -11.07 -25.87 -9.13
C GLU A 20 -10.50 -24.45 -9.05
N ASP A 21 -11.26 -23.48 -8.52
CA ASP A 21 -10.81 -22.10 -8.37
C ASP A 21 -9.71 -21.99 -7.30
N GLU A 22 -9.83 -22.71 -6.20
CA GLU A 22 -8.80 -22.82 -5.18
C GLU A 22 -7.53 -23.48 -5.71
N LYS A 23 -7.67 -24.58 -6.47
CA LYS A 23 -6.56 -25.26 -7.12
C LYS A 23 -5.84 -24.34 -8.11
N ARG A 24 -6.57 -23.58 -8.96
CA ARG A 24 -5.98 -22.58 -9.87
C ARG A 24 -5.23 -21.49 -9.12
N LYS A 25 -5.75 -20.99 -8.01
CA LYS A 25 -5.07 -20.00 -7.16
C LYS A 25 -3.78 -20.56 -6.57
N LEU A 26 -3.79 -21.80 -6.13
CA LEU A 26 -2.59 -22.49 -5.64
C LEU A 26 -1.56 -22.73 -6.76
N GLU A 27 -1.96 -23.18 -7.94
CA GLU A 27 -1.07 -23.36 -9.09
C GLU A 27 -0.45 -22.04 -9.55
N MET A 28 -1.23 -20.93 -9.58
CA MET A 28 -0.71 -19.59 -9.86
C MET A 28 0.29 -19.12 -8.80
N SER A 29 0.02 -19.40 -7.53
CA SER A 29 0.91 -19.08 -6.41
C SER A 29 2.24 -19.85 -6.53
N VAL A 30 2.20 -21.12 -6.91
CA VAL A 30 3.39 -21.94 -7.14
C VAL A 30 4.18 -21.44 -8.34
N LEU A 31 3.54 -21.09 -9.45
CA LEU A 31 4.19 -20.51 -10.62
C LEU A 31 4.84 -19.15 -10.32
N GLN A 32 4.18 -18.30 -9.53
CA GLN A 32 4.73 -17.02 -9.07
C GLN A 32 5.93 -17.21 -8.12
N SER A 33 5.96 -18.29 -7.34
CA SER A 33 7.07 -18.61 -6.44
C SER A 33 8.33 -19.11 -7.16
N GLN A 34 8.24 -19.49 -8.44
CA GLN A 34 9.38 -20.01 -9.22
C GLN A 34 10.37 -18.91 -9.65
N ILE A 35 9.96 -17.65 -9.71
CA ILE A 35 10.93 -16.54 -9.79
C ILE A 35 11.45 -16.35 -8.36
N THR A 36 12.55 -17.02 -8.03
CA THR A 36 13.10 -16.96 -6.68
C THR A 36 13.42 -15.50 -6.33
N PRO A 37 12.78 -14.91 -5.29
CA PRO A 37 13.04 -13.52 -4.89
C PRO A 37 14.55 -13.27 -4.68
N HIS A 38 15.25 -14.29 -4.25
CA HIS A 38 16.70 -14.30 -4.07
C HIS A 38 17.48 -14.06 -5.39
N PHE A 39 17.05 -14.61 -6.53
CA PHE A 39 17.71 -14.35 -7.81
C PHE A 39 17.57 -12.88 -8.23
N ILE A 40 16.37 -12.31 -8.10
CA ILE A 40 16.12 -10.90 -8.42
C ILE A 40 16.97 -10.02 -7.50
N TYR A 41 16.95 -10.29 -6.20
CA TYR A 41 17.71 -9.54 -5.20
C TYR A 41 19.23 -9.58 -5.50
N ASN A 42 19.78 -10.75 -5.77
CA ASN A 42 21.19 -10.90 -6.10
C ASN A 42 21.58 -10.20 -7.40
N THR A 43 20.72 -10.25 -8.40
CA THR A 43 20.97 -9.58 -9.69
C THR A 43 21.01 -8.06 -9.51
N ILE A 44 20.03 -7.51 -8.79
CA ILE A 44 19.95 -6.06 -8.49
C ILE A 44 21.15 -5.61 -7.66
N SER A 45 21.54 -6.38 -6.65
CA SER A 45 22.71 -6.07 -5.83
C SER A 45 24.01 -6.04 -6.64
N ARG A 46 24.16 -6.93 -7.62
CA ARG A 46 25.31 -6.92 -8.54
C ARG A 46 25.31 -5.69 -9.45
N ILE A 47 24.15 -5.34 -10.01
CA ILE A 47 24.02 -4.15 -10.85
C ILE A 47 24.29 -2.88 -10.03
N GLN A 48 23.79 -2.82 -8.79
CA GLN A 48 24.06 -1.73 -7.86
C GLN A 48 25.57 -1.57 -7.59
N TRP A 49 26.25 -2.68 -7.34
CA TRP A 49 27.70 -2.69 -7.15
C TRP A 49 28.44 -2.16 -8.38
N MET A 50 28.07 -2.63 -9.59
CA MET A 50 28.63 -2.15 -10.85
C MET A 50 28.40 -0.66 -11.06
N ALA A 51 27.20 -0.16 -10.77
CA ALA A 51 26.87 1.27 -10.84
C ALA A 51 27.74 2.11 -9.88
N THR A 52 27.96 1.59 -8.66
CA THR A 52 28.84 2.24 -7.67
C THR A 52 30.28 2.31 -8.17
N MET A 53 30.80 1.23 -8.76
CA MET A 53 32.17 1.19 -9.32
C MET A 53 32.35 2.17 -10.48
N GLN A 54 31.31 2.42 -11.26
CA GLN A 54 31.31 3.39 -12.34
C GLN A 54 30.96 4.82 -11.88
N GLN A 55 30.89 5.06 -10.58
CA GLN A 55 30.50 6.35 -9.98
C GLN A 55 29.11 6.85 -10.41
N ALA A 56 28.25 5.96 -10.89
CA ALA A 56 26.85 6.25 -11.26
C ALA A 56 25.97 6.27 -9.99
N ASN A 57 26.24 7.21 -9.09
CA ASN A 57 25.68 7.27 -7.75
C ASN A 57 24.14 7.31 -7.74
N GLN A 58 23.53 8.02 -8.70
CA GLN A 58 22.06 8.06 -8.82
C GLN A 58 21.48 6.68 -9.13
N VAL A 59 22.08 5.94 -10.07
CA VAL A 59 21.65 4.59 -10.44
C VAL A 59 21.85 3.64 -9.27
N ALA A 60 22.98 3.71 -8.58
CA ALA A 60 23.26 2.89 -7.40
C ALA A 60 22.25 3.15 -6.27
N SER A 61 21.90 4.42 -6.01
CA SER A 61 20.88 4.79 -5.01
C SER A 61 19.51 4.22 -5.35
N LEU A 62 19.10 4.32 -6.63
CA LEU A 62 17.83 3.77 -7.12
C LEU A 62 17.72 2.26 -6.95
N LEU A 63 18.76 1.55 -7.35
CA LEU A 63 18.82 0.11 -7.19
C LEU A 63 18.77 -0.28 -5.71
N GLY A 64 19.35 0.56 -4.82
CA GLY A 64 19.22 0.41 -3.37
C GLY A 64 17.78 0.51 -2.90
N SER A 65 17.07 1.57 -3.31
CA SER A 65 15.65 1.75 -2.99
C SER A 65 14.78 0.61 -3.51
N PHE A 66 15.02 0.18 -4.75
CA PHE A 66 14.31 -0.96 -5.35
C PHE A 66 14.57 -2.27 -4.59
N SER A 67 15.83 -2.51 -4.18
CA SER A 67 16.18 -3.65 -3.33
C SER A 67 15.47 -3.61 -1.97
N GLY A 68 15.34 -2.42 -1.38
CA GLY A 68 14.59 -2.20 -0.13
C GLY A 68 13.12 -2.58 -0.28
N ILE A 69 12.46 -2.13 -1.35
CA ILE A 69 11.07 -2.48 -1.68
C ILE A 69 10.90 -3.98 -1.85
N LEU A 70 11.75 -4.61 -2.66
CA LEU A 70 11.70 -6.07 -2.87
C LEU A 70 11.90 -6.84 -1.57
N SER A 71 12.85 -6.40 -0.74
CA SER A 71 13.10 -7.01 0.56
C SER A 71 11.88 -6.91 1.47
N TYR A 72 11.23 -5.75 1.50
CA TYR A 72 10.00 -5.57 2.26
C TYR A 72 8.87 -6.46 1.74
N CYS A 73 8.70 -6.57 0.43
CA CYS A 73 7.67 -7.41 -0.18
C CYS A 73 7.93 -8.92 0.03
N SER A 74 9.20 -9.35 0.08
CA SER A 74 9.56 -10.77 0.20
C SER A 74 9.74 -11.26 1.64
N ARG A 75 10.02 -10.37 2.59
CA ARG A 75 10.36 -10.66 4.00
C ARG A 75 9.08 -10.88 4.76
N ASN A 76 8.22 -11.39 4.83
CA ASN A 76 7.08 -11.67 5.74
C ASN A 76 5.73 -11.77 5.06
N THR A 77 5.08 -12.85 5.37
CA THR A 77 3.65 -13.07 5.15
C THR A 77 2.78 -12.39 6.21
N ASP A 78 3.37 -11.68 7.17
CA ASP A 78 2.62 -11.05 8.25
C ASP A 78 1.74 -9.91 7.75
N TYR A 79 0.49 -9.95 8.15
CA TYR A 79 -0.49 -8.91 7.82
C TYR A 79 -0.19 -7.56 8.49
N TYR A 80 0.61 -7.57 9.55
CA TYR A 80 0.91 -6.41 10.37
C TYR A 80 2.41 -6.15 10.45
N VAL A 81 2.77 -4.87 10.44
CA VAL A 81 4.15 -4.38 10.56
C VAL A 81 4.20 -3.20 11.52
N SER A 82 5.42 -2.76 11.90
CA SER A 82 5.58 -1.50 12.61
C SER A 82 5.32 -0.30 11.69
N LEU A 83 4.84 0.80 12.25
CA LEU A 83 4.72 2.05 11.50
C LEU A 83 6.08 2.48 10.95
N ALA A 84 7.16 2.24 11.67
CA ALA A 84 8.53 2.53 11.22
C ALA A 84 8.86 1.77 9.92
N ASP A 85 8.49 0.50 9.81
CA ASP A 85 8.74 -0.29 8.60
C ASP A 85 7.89 0.19 7.43
N GLU A 86 6.61 0.54 7.68
CA GLU A 86 5.72 1.08 6.66
C GLU A 86 6.24 2.44 6.15
N ILE A 87 6.66 3.34 7.04
CA ILE A 87 7.24 4.65 6.66
C ILE A 87 8.54 4.46 5.88
N ARG A 88 9.42 3.54 6.29
CA ARG A 88 10.65 3.25 5.55
C ARG A 88 10.35 2.75 4.14
N PHE A 89 9.39 1.85 4.01
CA PHE A 89 8.95 1.36 2.70
C PHE A 89 8.42 2.51 1.81
N ILE A 90 7.60 3.40 2.37
CA ILE A 90 7.06 4.56 1.65
C ILE A 90 8.16 5.53 1.24
N GLN A 91 9.16 5.75 2.06
CA GLN A 91 10.32 6.58 1.71
C GLN A 91 11.07 6.03 0.49
N GLU A 92 11.34 4.72 0.46
CA GLU A 92 11.99 4.09 -0.70
C GLU A 92 11.09 4.13 -1.95
N TYR A 93 9.79 3.92 -1.78
CA TYR A 93 8.82 4.00 -2.88
C TYR A 93 8.76 5.43 -3.48
N ILE A 94 8.64 6.45 -2.65
CA ILE A 94 8.60 7.86 -3.07
C ILE A 94 9.89 8.23 -3.82
N ARG A 95 11.05 7.81 -3.32
CA ARG A 95 12.35 8.06 -3.97
C ARG A 95 12.39 7.55 -5.41
N ILE A 96 11.77 6.39 -5.67
CA ILE A 96 11.65 5.85 -7.03
C ILE A 96 10.66 6.68 -7.86
N MET A 97 9.52 7.03 -7.27
CA MET A 97 8.47 7.75 -7.98
C MET A 97 8.88 9.18 -8.36
N GLN A 98 9.69 9.85 -7.53
CA GLN A 98 10.22 11.19 -7.81
C GLN A 98 11.03 11.27 -9.11
N LEU A 99 11.64 10.16 -9.53
CA LEU A 99 12.40 10.14 -10.80
C LEU A 99 11.52 10.12 -12.05
N ARG A 100 10.26 9.79 -11.91
CA ARG A 100 9.31 9.81 -13.04
C ARG A 100 8.77 11.20 -13.31
N LEU A 101 8.86 12.10 -12.34
CA LEU A 101 8.36 13.46 -12.44
C LEU A 101 9.50 14.39 -12.88
N LEU A 102 9.22 15.25 -13.86
CA LEU A 102 10.16 16.28 -14.31
C LEU A 102 10.20 17.46 -13.32
N GLY A 103 9.18 17.58 -12.47
CA GLY A 103 9.05 18.62 -11.45
C GLY A 103 9.62 18.19 -10.08
N GLU A 104 9.93 19.18 -9.25
CA GLU A 104 10.34 18.95 -7.87
C GLU A 104 9.14 18.56 -7.00
N VAL A 105 9.23 17.43 -6.31
CA VAL A 105 8.28 17.02 -5.27
C VAL A 105 8.95 17.17 -3.92
N GLU A 106 8.44 18.10 -3.12
CA GLU A 106 8.84 18.26 -1.72
C GLU A 106 8.04 17.29 -0.85
N VAL A 107 8.72 16.41 -0.12
CA VAL A 107 8.08 15.43 0.74
C VAL A 107 8.42 15.73 2.19
N GLN A 108 7.39 15.86 3.02
CA GLN A 108 7.52 16.11 4.44
C GLN A 108 6.95 14.96 5.25
N TYR A 109 7.64 14.59 6.34
CA TYR A 109 7.23 13.54 7.26
C TYR A 109 7.10 14.13 8.67
N ASP A 110 5.91 14.03 9.24
CA ASP A 110 5.59 14.42 10.61
C ASP A 110 5.12 13.16 11.35
N VAL A 111 6.09 12.37 11.80
CA VAL A 111 5.86 11.06 12.44
C VAL A 111 6.55 11.06 13.80
N PRO A 112 5.78 11.23 14.88
CA PRO A 112 6.32 11.19 16.24
C PRO A 112 7.03 9.86 16.55
N SER A 113 8.16 9.94 17.24
CA SER A 113 9.01 8.78 17.56
C SER A 113 8.25 7.73 18.38
N GLU A 114 7.36 8.16 19.26
CA GLU A 114 6.52 7.31 20.11
C GLU A 114 5.50 6.47 19.34
N LEU A 115 5.22 6.81 18.09
CA LEU A 115 4.31 6.07 17.23
C LEU A 115 5.01 5.06 16.32
N MET A 116 6.33 5.08 16.25
CA MET A 116 7.09 4.24 15.32
C MET A 116 6.89 2.74 15.55
N ASP A 117 6.64 2.32 16.79
CA ASP A 117 6.35 0.93 17.15
C ASP A 117 4.85 0.58 17.07
N ALA A 118 4.02 1.52 16.61
CA ALA A 118 2.59 1.26 16.43
C ALA A 118 2.39 0.18 15.35
N ARG A 119 1.44 -0.72 15.63
CA ARG A 119 1.08 -1.83 14.74
C ARG A 119 0.11 -1.36 13.67
N VAL A 120 0.49 -1.50 12.40
CA VAL A 120 -0.33 -1.10 11.26
C VAL A 120 -0.48 -2.26 10.27
N LEU A 121 -1.51 -2.21 9.42
CA LEU A 121 -1.63 -3.13 8.29
C LEU A 121 -0.52 -2.86 7.29
N ARG A 122 0.12 -3.90 6.85
CA ARG A 122 1.18 -3.84 5.85
C ARG A 122 0.66 -3.26 4.54
N LEU A 123 1.44 -2.39 3.87
CA LEU A 123 1.10 -1.73 2.62
C LEU A 123 -0.23 -0.95 2.71
N ILE A 124 -0.47 -0.27 3.85
CA ILE A 124 -1.67 0.55 4.04
C ILE A 124 -1.51 1.94 3.43
N LEU A 125 -0.29 2.50 3.47
CA LEU A 125 0.02 3.82 2.93
C LEU A 125 0.34 3.80 1.43
N GLN A 126 0.88 2.69 0.91
CA GLN A 126 1.34 2.60 -0.48
C GLN A 126 0.27 2.99 -1.51
N PRO A 127 -0.95 2.43 -1.51
CA PRO A 127 -1.93 2.76 -2.55
C PRO A 127 -2.37 4.23 -2.49
N ILE A 128 -2.32 4.85 -1.30
CA ILE A 128 -2.66 6.27 -1.11
C ILE A 128 -1.57 7.14 -1.74
N VAL A 129 -0.30 6.85 -1.42
CA VAL A 129 0.84 7.56 -1.99
C VAL A 129 0.94 7.33 -3.49
N GLU A 130 0.67 6.11 -3.96
CA GLU A 130 0.64 5.79 -5.39
C GLU A 130 -0.39 6.65 -6.14
N ASN A 131 -1.60 6.82 -5.59
CA ASN A 131 -2.62 7.67 -6.16
C ASN A 131 -2.16 9.14 -6.29
N VAL A 132 -1.42 9.66 -5.31
CA VAL A 132 -0.88 11.02 -5.40
C VAL A 132 0.05 11.15 -6.61
N PHE A 133 1.01 10.23 -6.79
CA PHE A 133 1.96 10.30 -7.91
C PHE A 133 1.35 10.00 -9.28
N LEU A 134 0.27 9.24 -9.35
CA LEU A 134 -0.37 8.88 -10.62
C LEU A 134 -1.44 9.89 -11.05
N HIS A 135 -2.11 10.54 -10.10
CA HIS A 135 -3.33 11.27 -10.38
C HIS A 135 -3.35 12.71 -9.87
N ALA A 136 -2.65 13.02 -8.78
CA ALA A 136 -2.68 14.36 -8.21
C ALA A 136 -1.70 15.30 -8.91
N PHE A 137 -0.54 14.79 -9.32
CA PHE A 137 0.53 15.58 -9.91
C PHE A 137 0.45 15.56 -11.44
N GLU A 138 0.00 16.63 -12.03
CA GLU A 138 0.11 16.87 -13.47
C GLU A 138 1.44 17.57 -13.75
N ASP A 139 2.34 16.85 -14.41
CA ASP A 139 3.70 17.31 -14.67
C ASP A 139 3.74 18.27 -15.86
N ASP A 140 3.38 19.53 -15.60
CA ASP A 140 3.55 20.65 -16.54
C ASP A 140 4.86 21.41 -16.34
N GLY A 141 5.69 20.98 -15.39
CA GLY A 141 6.98 21.59 -15.07
C GLY A 141 6.89 22.94 -14.35
N THR A 142 5.71 23.43 -14.01
CA THR A 142 5.52 24.80 -13.47
C THR A 142 5.19 24.80 -11.97
N LYS A 143 4.58 23.75 -11.44
CA LYS A 143 4.16 23.66 -10.03
C LYS A 143 5.19 22.90 -9.19
N LYS A 144 5.48 23.40 -7.99
CA LYS A 144 6.16 22.63 -6.96
C LYS A 144 5.12 21.76 -6.24
N PHE A 145 5.25 20.46 -6.39
CA PHE A 145 4.37 19.51 -5.72
C PHE A 145 4.80 19.30 -4.28
N GLN A 146 3.83 19.17 -3.38
CA GLN A 146 4.06 18.91 -1.98
C GLN A 146 3.28 17.67 -1.57
N LEU A 147 3.96 16.78 -0.88
CA LEU A 147 3.37 15.60 -0.26
C LEU A 147 3.73 15.60 1.22
N MET A 148 2.73 15.57 2.09
CA MET A 148 2.94 15.47 3.54
C MET A 148 2.36 14.16 4.06
N ILE A 149 3.14 13.43 4.82
CA ILE A 149 2.74 12.23 5.55
C ILE A 149 2.83 12.54 7.04
N ARG A 150 1.67 12.55 7.71
CA ARG A 150 1.57 12.86 9.14
C ARG A 150 0.91 11.72 9.89
N CYS A 151 1.48 11.37 11.06
CA CYS A 151 0.90 10.38 11.96
C CYS A 151 0.54 11.04 13.28
N ILE A 152 -0.67 10.79 13.77
CA ILE A 152 -1.20 11.41 14.99
C ILE A 152 -1.76 10.32 15.88
N GLY A 153 -1.29 10.26 17.13
CA GLY A 153 -1.93 9.47 18.19
C GLY A 153 -3.04 10.31 18.85
N SER A 154 -4.25 9.80 18.88
CA SER A 154 -5.40 10.45 19.52
C SER A 154 -6.17 9.45 20.37
N GLY A 155 -5.97 9.50 21.69
CA GLY A 155 -6.56 8.54 22.61
C GLY A 155 -6.16 7.11 22.25
N ASN A 156 -7.12 6.28 21.89
CA ASN A 156 -6.89 4.88 21.49
C ASN A 156 -6.81 4.68 19.96
N SER A 157 -6.66 5.77 19.19
CA SER A 157 -6.64 5.76 17.74
C SER A 157 -5.32 6.29 17.19
N LEU A 158 -4.87 5.69 16.11
CA LEU A 158 -3.78 6.14 15.25
C LEU A 158 -4.38 6.70 13.97
N LEU A 159 -4.08 7.95 13.64
CA LEU A 159 -4.46 8.57 12.39
C LEU A 159 -3.24 8.69 11.49
N LEU A 160 -3.30 8.09 10.30
CA LEU A 160 -2.31 8.22 9.25
C LEU A 160 -2.88 9.15 8.19
N ARG A 161 -2.29 10.32 8.01
CA ARG A 161 -2.76 11.34 7.08
C ARG A 161 -1.74 11.54 5.97
N VAL A 162 -2.21 11.41 4.73
CA VAL A 162 -1.46 11.73 3.52
C VAL A 162 -2.14 12.91 2.85
N SER A 163 -1.43 13.99 2.62
CA SER A 163 -1.96 15.18 1.96
C SER A 163 -1.04 15.62 0.82
N ASP A 164 -1.65 16.05 -0.27
CA ASP A 164 -0.98 16.62 -1.44
C ASP A 164 -1.58 17.98 -1.80
N ASN A 165 -0.85 18.77 -2.59
CA ASN A 165 -1.28 20.02 -3.19
C ASN A 165 -1.57 19.88 -4.70
N GLY A 166 -1.96 18.69 -5.14
CA GLY A 166 -2.23 18.38 -6.54
C GLY A 166 -3.54 18.99 -7.04
N LYS A 167 -4.03 18.46 -8.15
CA LYS A 167 -5.27 18.97 -8.81
C LYS A 167 -6.55 18.75 -8.02
N GLY A 168 -6.51 17.91 -6.99
CA GLY A 168 -7.69 17.53 -6.21
C GLY A 168 -8.68 16.66 -7.00
N ILE A 169 -9.83 16.40 -6.36
CA ILE A 169 -10.89 15.54 -6.89
C ILE A 169 -12.19 16.35 -6.91
N ARG A 170 -12.89 16.33 -8.03
CA ARG A 170 -14.22 16.96 -8.14
C ARG A 170 -15.21 16.30 -7.21
N GLN A 171 -16.11 17.10 -6.63
CA GLN A 171 -17.07 16.64 -5.63
C GLN A 171 -17.96 15.47 -6.12
N GLU A 172 -18.36 15.50 -7.38
CA GLU A 172 -19.17 14.46 -8.01
C GLU A 172 -18.45 13.10 -8.06
N VAL A 173 -17.14 13.16 -8.39
CA VAL A 173 -16.27 11.97 -8.41
C VAL A 173 -16.01 11.48 -7.00
N LEU A 174 -15.77 12.39 -6.05
CA LEU A 174 -15.54 12.04 -4.65
C LEU A 174 -16.74 11.32 -4.03
N GLN A 175 -17.95 11.79 -4.29
CA GLN A 175 -19.18 11.11 -3.83
C GLN A 175 -19.29 9.70 -4.40
N THR A 176 -18.99 9.52 -5.70
CA THR A 176 -19.01 8.20 -6.33
C THR A 176 -17.92 7.26 -5.77
N LEU A 177 -16.76 7.82 -5.38
CA LEU A 177 -15.66 7.06 -4.76
C LEU A 177 -16.01 6.56 -3.35
N LEU A 178 -16.82 7.33 -2.61
CA LEU A 178 -17.21 7.04 -1.23
C LEU A 178 -18.51 6.21 -1.14
N GLU A 179 -19.39 6.28 -2.16
CA GLU A 179 -20.55 5.42 -2.26
C GLU A 179 -20.11 4.00 -2.67
N GLU A 180 -20.43 2.99 -1.86
CA GLU A 180 -20.05 1.56 -2.04
C GLU A 180 -20.62 0.90 -3.33
N ARG A 181 -21.14 1.65 -4.28
CA ARG A 181 -21.68 1.15 -5.55
C ARG A 181 -20.52 0.93 -6.51
N GLU A 182 -20.42 -0.28 -7.02
CA GLU A 182 -19.44 -0.85 -7.96
C GLU A 182 -18.33 0.10 -8.43
N PRO A 183 -17.08 -0.11 -8.01
CA PRO A 183 -15.99 0.79 -8.36
C PRO A 183 -15.72 0.74 -9.86
N HIS A 184 -16.02 1.82 -10.58
CA HIS A 184 -15.85 1.91 -12.03
C HIS A 184 -14.46 2.39 -12.47
N THR A 185 -13.61 2.85 -11.54
CA THR A 185 -12.25 3.31 -11.82
C THR A 185 -11.22 2.55 -10.99
N LYS A 186 -9.97 2.45 -11.49
CA LYS A 186 -8.88 1.78 -10.76
C LYS A 186 -8.62 2.43 -9.40
N ASP A 187 -8.79 3.73 -9.29
CA ASP A 187 -8.55 4.50 -8.07
C ASP A 187 -9.61 4.26 -7.00
N SER A 188 -10.87 4.15 -7.41
CA SER A 188 -11.96 3.76 -6.51
C SER A 188 -11.76 2.33 -5.98
N ILE A 189 -11.20 1.44 -6.80
CA ILE A 189 -10.85 0.08 -6.39
C ILE A 189 -9.79 0.09 -5.29
N ALA A 190 -8.75 0.91 -5.42
CA ALA A 190 -7.64 0.95 -4.47
C ALA A 190 -8.08 1.44 -3.09
N LEU A 191 -8.77 2.58 -3.01
CA LEU A 191 -9.27 3.14 -1.75
C LEU A 191 -10.34 2.26 -1.09
N ASN A 192 -11.25 1.69 -1.89
CA ASN A 192 -12.26 0.76 -1.41
C ASN A 192 -11.62 -0.55 -0.86
N ASN A 193 -10.56 -1.04 -1.49
CA ASN A 193 -9.81 -2.18 -0.98
C ASN A 193 -9.14 -1.89 0.36
N ILE A 194 -8.58 -0.68 0.55
CA ILE A 194 -8.05 -0.25 1.84
C ILE A 194 -9.17 -0.24 2.89
N GLN A 195 -10.30 0.38 2.59
CA GLN A 195 -11.46 0.45 3.48
C GLN A 195 -11.92 -0.95 3.89
N LYS A 196 -12.11 -1.86 2.93
CA LYS A 196 -12.50 -3.26 3.19
C LYS A 196 -11.47 -3.98 4.06
N ARG A 197 -10.18 -3.78 3.82
CA ARG A 197 -9.12 -4.37 4.64
C ARG A 197 -9.17 -3.85 6.07
N ILE A 198 -9.33 -2.53 6.28
CA ILE A 198 -9.45 -1.95 7.61
C ILE A 198 -10.67 -2.52 8.34
N HIS A 199 -11.84 -2.54 7.71
CA HIS A 199 -13.07 -3.09 8.30
C HIS A 199 -12.94 -4.57 8.64
N SER A 200 -12.31 -5.37 7.78
CA SER A 200 -12.10 -6.80 8.02
C SER A 200 -11.19 -7.08 9.22
N HIS A 201 -10.19 -6.21 9.48
CA HIS A 201 -9.21 -6.42 10.54
C HIS A 201 -9.55 -5.72 11.86
N TYR A 202 -10.24 -4.57 11.79
CA TYR A 202 -10.46 -3.70 12.96
C TYR A 202 -11.94 -3.37 13.21
N GLY A 203 -12.85 -3.83 12.32
CA GLY A 203 -14.27 -3.53 12.42
C GLY A 203 -14.66 -2.16 11.86
N ALA A 204 -15.97 -1.86 11.84
CA ALA A 204 -16.54 -0.68 11.21
C ALA A 204 -16.26 0.65 11.96
N GLY A 205 -15.66 0.61 13.15
CA GLY A 205 -15.27 1.80 13.90
C GLY A 205 -14.02 2.51 13.36
N PHE A 206 -13.31 1.88 12.45
CA PHE A 206 -12.09 2.38 11.81
C PHE A 206 -12.28 2.42 10.30
N GLY A 207 -11.45 3.18 9.60
CA GLY A 207 -11.64 3.28 8.16
C GLY A 207 -10.81 4.38 7.53
N LEU A 208 -11.25 4.79 6.34
CA LEU A 208 -10.60 5.79 5.52
C LEU A 208 -11.58 6.93 5.26
N THR A 209 -11.10 8.17 5.35
CA THR A 209 -11.83 9.37 4.93
C THR A 209 -11.00 10.11 3.88
N VAL A 210 -11.67 10.72 2.91
CA VAL A 210 -11.06 11.52 1.85
C VAL A 210 -11.70 12.91 1.86
N GLU A 211 -10.87 13.93 1.96
CA GLU A 211 -11.24 15.33 1.84
C GLU A 211 -10.50 15.89 0.63
N SER A 212 -11.22 16.43 -0.34
CA SER A 212 -10.60 16.97 -1.56
C SER A 212 -11.47 18.05 -2.16
N ALA A 213 -10.83 19.02 -2.80
CA ALA A 213 -11.47 20.01 -3.64
C ALA A 213 -10.60 20.25 -4.87
N GLU A 214 -11.25 20.56 -6.00
CA GLU A 214 -10.57 20.84 -7.27
C GLU A 214 -9.55 21.96 -7.08
N GLU A 215 -8.33 21.78 -7.60
CA GLU A 215 -7.17 22.69 -7.49
C GLU A 215 -6.66 22.94 -6.05
N MET A 216 -7.19 22.26 -5.04
CA MET A 216 -6.81 22.42 -3.64
C MET A 216 -6.06 21.23 -3.07
N GLY A 217 -5.88 20.17 -3.88
CA GLY A 217 -5.24 18.93 -3.45
C GLY A 217 -6.20 17.96 -2.74
N THR A 218 -5.60 16.92 -2.17
CA THR A 218 -6.35 15.85 -1.49
C THR A 218 -5.73 15.53 -0.14
N VAL A 219 -6.59 15.22 0.83
CA VAL A 219 -6.20 14.71 2.14
C VAL A 219 -6.90 13.38 2.35
N VAL A 220 -6.12 12.32 2.49
CA VAL A 220 -6.60 10.99 2.84
C VAL A 220 -6.19 10.69 4.28
N THR A 221 -7.15 10.37 5.13
CA THR A 221 -6.91 10.01 6.53
C THR A 221 -7.35 8.56 6.77
N VAL A 222 -6.44 7.73 7.22
CA VAL A 222 -6.69 6.36 7.69
C VAL A 222 -6.76 6.39 9.22
N SER A 223 -7.85 5.88 9.77
CA SER A 223 -8.03 5.69 11.22
C SER A 223 -7.86 4.22 11.56
N LEU A 224 -6.97 3.92 12.51
CA LEU A 224 -6.67 2.58 13.02
C LEU A 224 -6.68 2.60 14.55
N PRO A 225 -6.87 1.44 15.23
CA PRO A 225 -6.63 1.38 16.67
C PRO A 225 -5.14 1.56 16.97
N LEU A 226 -4.82 2.35 18.00
CA LEU A 226 -3.44 2.51 18.45
C LEU A 226 -3.04 1.28 19.27
N GLN A 227 -2.30 0.38 18.63
CA GLN A 227 -1.73 -0.82 19.22
C GLN A 227 -0.23 -0.83 18.97
N HIS A 228 0.57 -1.19 19.98
CA HIS A 228 2.01 -1.34 19.80
C HIS A 228 2.38 -2.79 19.52
N ILE A 229 3.42 -2.99 18.72
CA ILE A 229 4.02 -4.31 18.55
C ILE A 229 4.68 -4.64 19.89
N ILE A 230 4.18 -5.66 20.57
CA ILE A 230 4.89 -6.24 21.70
C ILE A 230 6.08 -7.00 21.10
N PRO A 231 7.34 -6.62 21.39
CA PRO A 231 8.47 -7.41 20.97
C PRO A 231 8.22 -8.84 21.48
N HIS A 232 8.25 -9.83 20.61
CA HIS A 232 8.25 -11.22 21.05
C HIS A 232 9.46 -11.36 21.97
N GLY A 233 9.19 -11.42 23.26
CA GLY A 233 10.19 -11.67 24.26
C GLY A 233 10.96 -12.92 23.85
N GLY A 234 12.28 -12.79 23.74
CA GLY A 234 13.15 -13.91 23.47
C GLY A 234 12.77 -15.05 24.40
N GLN A 235 12.36 -16.16 23.81
CA GLN A 235 12.42 -17.42 24.56
C GLN A 235 13.89 -17.68 24.78
N GLU A 236 14.36 -17.33 26.00
CA GLU A 236 15.56 -17.91 26.53
C GLU A 236 15.43 -19.43 26.49
N LYS A 237 16.33 -20.03 25.75
CA LYS A 237 16.88 -21.37 26.04
C LYS A 237 18.33 -21.38 25.70
#